data_bcc46343bbf2a66de83be53130bc9d34
#
_entry.id   bcc46343bbf2a66de83be53130bc9d34
#
_cell.length_a   1.000
_cell.length_b   1.000
_cell.length_c   1.000
_cell.angle_alpha   90.00
_cell.angle_beta   90.00
_cell.angle_gamma   90.00
#
_symmetry.space_group_name_H-M   'P 1'
#
loop_
_entity.id
_entity.type
_entity.pdbx_description
1 polymer ?
#
loop_
_entity_poly.entity_id
_entity_poly.type
_entity_poly.pdbx_seq_one_letter_code
_entity_poly.pdbx_strand_id
1 'polypeptide(L)'
;MKIKNQLKTAMLLAVLTALLLWIGSFFGRAGFYFALVFVGAMNIASYWFSDKIVLWMYRAKQAKESEYPKLYKVVKEISRLSGLPIPKVYVIPSEQSNAFACGRSPKNAAVACTEGIIKILNEEELKGVIAHEFAHIKNRDILISTVAGTIAGVISYIGNMFMWSAMFGDDDNRGNIFG
;
A
#
# COMPACT_ATOMS: atom_id res chain seq x y z
N MET A 1 4.08 -19.59 11.56
CA MET A 1 3.31 -18.55 10.83
C MET A 1 4.20 -17.52 10.13
N LYS A 2 5.23 -16.96 10.80
CA LYS A 2 6.10 -15.88 10.22
C LYS A 2 6.79 -16.25 8.89
N ILE A 3 7.35 -17.46 8.79
CA ILE A 3 8.06 -17.94 7.58
C ILE A 3 7.08 -18.13 6.41
N LYS A 4 5.86 -18.64 6.67
CA LYS A 4 4.86 -18.83 5.63
C LYS A 4 4.46 -17.51 4.93
N ASN A 5 4.33 -16.42 5.68
CA ASN A 5 3.92 -15.13 5.11
C ASN A 5 5.08 -14.48 4.32
N GLN A 6 6.32 -14.61 4.79
CA GLN A 6 7.48 -14.18 4.01
C GLN A 6 7.62 -14.98 2.70
N LEU A 7 7.37 -16.29 2.76
CA LEU A 7 7.40 -17.16 1.57
C LEU A 7 6.30 -16.76 0.57
N LYS A 8 5.08 -16.45 1.04
CA LYS A 8 4.00 -15.95 0.18
C LYS A 8 4.36 -14.64 -0.50
N THR A 9 4.98 -13.69 0.22
CA THR A 9 5.45 -12.43 -0.38
C THR A 9 6.51 -12.68 -1.45
N ALA A 10 7.51 -13.51 -1.15
CA ALA A 10 8.55 -13.88 -2.10
C ALA A 10 7.96 -14.57 -3.34
N MET A 11 6.99 -15.46 -3.15
CA MET A 11 6.31 -16.16 -4.23
C MET A 11 5.49 -15.20 -5.12
N LEU A 12 4.77 -14.26 -4.51
CA LEU A 12 4.02 -13.23 -5.23
C LEU A 12 4.95 -12.37 -6.10
N LEU A 13 6.04 -11.89 -5.51
CA LEU A 13 7.03 -11.09 -6.24
C LEU A 13 7.72 -11.90 -7.35
N ALA A 14 8.02 -13.18 -7.12
CA ALA A 14 8.62 -14.06 -8.12
C ALA A 14 7.68 -14.31 -9.31
N VAL A 15 6.39 -14.57 -9.05
CA VAL A 15 5.40 -14.77 -10.12
C VAL A 15 5.22 -13.51 -10.93
N LEU A 16 5.11 -12.35 -10.28
CA LEU A 16 5.00 -11.07 -10.96
C LEU A 16 6.25 -10.77 -11.80
N THR A 17 7.43 -11.04 -11.25
CA THR A 17 8.71 -10.92 -11.96
C THR A 17 8.72 -11.78 -13.21
N ALA A 18 8.40 -13.07 -13.09
CA ALA A 18 8.37 -13.99 -14.22
C ALA A 18 7.41 -13.54 -15.32
N LEU A 19 6.20 -13.07 -14.92
CA LEU A 19 5.21 -12.56 -15.85
C LEU A 19 5.72 -11.34 -16.63
N LEU A 20 6.31 -10.36 -15.93
CA LEU A 20 6.81 -9.14 -16.57
C LEU A 20 8.02 -9.42 -17.47
N LEU A 21 8.91 -10.33 -17.09
CA LEU A 21 10.01 -10.77 -17.96
C LEU A 21 9.50 -11.52 -19.18
N TRP A 22 8.51 -12.36 -19.03
CA TRP A 22 7.84 -13.05 -20.13
C TRP A 22 7.22 -12.07 -21.12
N ILE A 23 6.46 -11.07 -20.64
CA ILE A 23 5.92 -10.01 -21.47
C ILE A 23 7.05 -9.22 -22.16
N GLY A 24 8.10 -8.85 -21.43
CA GLY A 24 9.26 -8.14 -21.98
C GLY A 24 9.96 -8.90 -23.11
N SER A 25 9.96 -10.25 -23.04
CA SER A 25 10.60 -11.09 -24.06
C SER A 25 9.93 -11.00 -25.44
N PHE A 26 8.62 -10.66 -25.52
CA PHE A 26 7.93 -10.43 -26.80
C PHE A 26 8.46 -9.23 -27.58
N PHE A 27 9.12 -8.29 -26.90
CA PHE A 27 9.74 -7.13 -27.50
C PHE A 27 11.22 -7.35 -27.84
N GLY A 28 11.66 -8.62 -27.95
CA GLY A 28 13.02 -9.00 -28.26
C GLY A 28 14.00 -8.75 -27.11
N ARG A 29 15.31 -8.80 -27.41
CA ARG A 29 16.38 -8.68 -26.39
C ARG A 29 16.33 -7.35 -25.62
N ALA A 30 16.09 -6.24 -26.33
CA ALA A 30 15.99 -4.92 -25.70
C ALA A 30 14.84 -4.84 -24.72
N GLY A 31 13.66 -5.35 -25.09
CA GLY A 31 12.49 -5.42 -24.21
C GLY A 31 12.72 -6.30 -22.97
N PHE A 32 13.41 -7.44 -23.14
CA PHE A 32 13.77 -8.30 -22.02
C PHE A 32 14.71 -7.60 -21.02
N TYR A 33 15.78 -6.95 -21.48
CA TYR A 33 16.70 -6.23 -20.60
C TYR A 33 16.02 -5.03 -19.92
N PHE A 34 15.17 -4.30 -20.64
CA PHE A 34 14.38 -3.23 -20.04
C PHE A 34 13.46 -3.77 -18.93
N ALA A 35 12.73 -4.85 -19.21
CA ALA A 35 11.87 -5.50 -18.22
C ALA A 35 12.66 -5.97 -16.99
N LEU A 36 13.86 -6.52 -17.18
CA LEU A 36 14.73 -7.00 -16.10
C LEU A 36 15.12 -5.85 -15.15
N VAL A 37 15.59 -4.74 -15.70
CA VAL A 37 15.96 -3.55 -14.90
C VAL A 37 14.73 -2.96 -14.21
N PHE A 38 13.62 -2.84 -14.94
CA PHE A 38 12.36 -2.29 -14.41
C PHE A 38 11.81 -3.13 -13.27
N VAL A 39 11.75 -4.46 -13.44
CA VAL A 39 11.25 -5.38 -12.40
C VAL A 39 12.16 -5.38 -11.18
N GLY A 40 13.48 -5.35 -11.38
CA GLY A 40 14.44 -5.24 -10.28
C GLY A 40 14.20 -3.97 -9.45
N ALA A 41 14.09 -2.83 -10.11
CA ALA A 41 13.80 -1.55 -9.46
C ALA A 41 12.43 -1.57 -8.77
N MET A 42 11.40 -2.12 -9.42
CA MET A 42 10.04 -2.24 -8.87
C MET A 42 10.00 -3.14 -7.63
N ASN A 43 10.70 -4.27 -7.63
CA ASN A 43 10.77 -5.16 -6.46
C ASN A 43 11.46 -4.48 -5.27
N ILE A 44 12.57 -3.78 -5.52
CA ILE A 44 13.26 -2.99 -4.49
C ILE A 44 12.33 -1.90 -3.96
N ALA A 45 11.70 -1.13 -4.84
CA ALA A 45 10.79 -0.06 -4.46
C ALA A 45 9.60 -0.60 -3.66
N SER A 46 8.98 -1.70 -4.09
CA SER A 46 7.86 -2.33 -3.40
C SER A 46 8.24 -2.82 -2.01
N TYR A 47 9.43 -3.36 -1.82
CA TYR A 47 9.86 -3.81 -0.50
C TYR A 47 10.18 -2.65 0.45
N TRP A 48 10.88 -1.61 -0.05
CA TRP A 48 11.38 -0.53 0.80
C TRP A 48 10.43 0.63 0.98
N PHE A 49 9.55 0.89 0.01
CA PHE A 49 8.71 2.09 -0.05
C PHE A 49 7.21 1.81 -0.13
N SER A 50 6.77 0.53 -0.11
CA SER A 50 5.35 0.18 -0.23
C SER A 50 4.47 0.84 0.84
N ASP A 51 4.95 0.95 2.08
CA ASP A 51 4.25 1.66 3.16
C ASP A 51 4.03 3.14 2.81
N LYS A 52 5.07 3.80 2.31
CA LYS A 52 4.98 5.22 1.91
C LYS A 52 4.08 5.42 0.71
N ILE A 53 4.14 4.51 -0.26
CA ILE A 53 3.29 4.56 -1.46
C ILE A 53 1.82 4.41 -1.08
N VAL A 54 1.48 3.42 -0.25
CA VAL A 54 0.11 3.21 0.21
C VAL A 54 -0.39 4.42 1.01
N LEU A 55 0.39 4.92 1.96
CA LEU A 55 0.02 6.09 2.75
C LEU A 55 -0.18 7.34 1.87
N TRP A 56 0.68 7.54 0.86
CA TRP A 56 0.55 8.62 -0.10
C TRP A 56 -0.73 8.50 -0.96
N MET A 57 -1.02 7.29 -1.45
CA MET A 57 -2.23 7.03 -2.24
C MET A 57 -3.52 7.36 -1.48
N TYR A 58 -3.55 7.06 -0.19
CA TYR A 58 -4.66 7.39 0.69
C TYR A 58 -4.60 8.82 1.23
N ARG A 59 -3.61 9.65 0.81
CA ARG A 59 -3.38 11.00 1.31
C ARG A 59 -3.27 11.05 2.84
N ALA A 60 -2.74 9.99 3.43
CA ALA A 60 -2.59 9.85 4.87
C ALA A 60 -1.59 10.88 5.41
N LYS A 61 -1.97 11.58 6.47
CA LYS A 61 -1.13 12.54 7.18
C LYS A 61 -0.69 11.95 8.51
N GLN A 62 0.56 12.15 8.88
CA GLN A 62 1.02 11.70 10.19
C GLN A 62 0.26 12.47 11.27
N ALA A 63 -0.41 11.71 12.14
CA ALA A 63 -1.19 12.28 13.24
C ALA A 63 -0.26 12.83 14.32
N LYS A 64 -0.71 13.88 14.99
CA LYS A 64 -0.09 14.38 16.23
C LYS A 64 -0.93 13.93 17.42
N GLU A 65 -0.27 13.58 18.51
CA GLU A 65 -0.97 13.14 19.73
C GLU A 65 -1.90 14.22 20.30
N SER A 66 -1.53 15.49 20.15
CA SER A 66 -2.35 16.62 20.58
C SER A 66 -3.66 16.78 19.79
N GLU A 67 -3.67 16.37 18.51
CA GLU A 67 -4.82 16.45 17.62
C GLU A 67 -5.75 15.22 17.73
N TYR A 68 -5.15 14.04 18.00
CA TYR A 68 -5.86 12.76 18.07
C TYR A 68 -5.56 11.98 19.37
N PRO A 69 -5.82 12.56 20.56
CA PRO A 69 -5.43 11.97 21.84
C PRO A 69 -6.08 10.60 22.08
N LYS A 70 -7.36 10.44 21.70
CA LYS A 70 -8.09 9.16 21.81
C LYS A 70 -7.40 8.05 21.01
N LEU A 71 -7.04 8.31 19.75
CA LEU A 71 -6.37 7.34 18.89
C LEU A 71 -5.01 6.95 19.46
N TYR A 72 -4.21 7.92 19.89
CA TYR A 72 -2.89 7.65 20.48
C TYR A 72 -2.97 6.87 21.80
N LYS A 73 -3.96 7.17 22.64
CA LYS A 73 -4.22 6.41 23.87
C LYS A 73 -4.45 4.94 23.59
N VAL A 74 -5.34 4.63 22.63
CA VAL A 74 -5.66 3.27 22.20
C VAL A 74 -4.44 2.58 21.60
N VAL A 75 -3.72 3.23 20.69
CA VAL A 75 -2.53 2.65 20.05
C VAL A 75 -1.44 2.32 21.08
N LYS A 76 -1.19 3.22 22.04
CA LYS A 76 -0.21 2.98 23.12
C LYS A 76 -0.63 1.82 24.03
N GLU A 77 -1.91 1.72 24.35
CA GLU A 77 -2.44 0.62 25.16
C GLU A 77 -2.26 -0.73 24.46
N ILE A 78 -2.68 -0.84 23.19
CA ILE A 78 -2.53 -2.08 22.42
C ILE A 78 -1.06 -2.42 22.18
N SER A 79 -0.20 -1.43 21.94
CA SER A 79 1.25 -1.63 21.84
C SER A 79 1.80 -2.30 23.10
N ARG A 80 1.43 -1.80 24.29
CA ARG A 80 1.84 -2.36 25.57
C ARG A 80 1.32 -3.79 25.77
N LEU A 81 0.03 -4.03 25.49
CA LEU A 81 -0.60 -5.35 25.66
C LEU A 81 -0.05 -6.41 24.70
N SER A 82 0.27 -6.02 23.46
CA SER A 82 0.81 -6.93 22.44
C SER A 82 2.31 -7.18 22.54
N GLY A 83 3.04 -6.34 23.29
CA GLY A 83 4.50 -6.34 23.37
C GLY A 83 5.18 -5.88 22.07
N LEU A 84 4.46 -5.11 21.24
CA LEU A 84 4.98 -4.57 19.99
C LEU A 84 5.41 -3.11 20.17
N PRO A 85 6.39 -2.62 19.38
CA PRO A 85 6.73 -1.20 19.37
C PRO A 85 5.53 -0.37 18.88
N ILE A 86 5.43 0.86 19.38
CA ILE A 86 4.40 1.81 18.94
C ILE A 86 4.60 2.09 17.45
N PRO A 87 3.63 1.79 16.57
CA PRO A 87 3.71 2.10 15.15
C PRO A 87 3.57 3.60 14.91
N LYS A 88 3.96 4.06 13.73
CA LYS A 88 3.61 5.41 13.29
C LYS A 88 2.11 5.51 13.08
N VAL A 89 1.49 6.58 13.57
CA VAL A 89 0.05 6.79 13.48
C VAL A 89 -0.24 7.80 12.38
N TYR A 90 -1.18 7.44 11.49
CA TYR A 90 -1.62 8.28 10.38
C TYR A 90 -3.13 8.45 10.39
N VAL A 91 -3.59 9.60 9.91
CA VAL A 91 -5.01 9.88 9.70
C VAL A 91 -5.25 10.18 8.23
N ILE A 92 -6.31 9.60 7.70
CA ILE A 92 -6.74 9.73 6.30
C ILE A 92 -7.95 10.66 6.27
N PRO A 93 -7.93 11.74 5.46
CA PRO A 93 -9.05 12.67 5.33
C PRO A 93 -10.17 12.04 4.47
N SER A 94 -10.92 11.13 5.07
CA SER A 94 -12.04 10.41 4.45
C SER A 94 -13.12 10.14 5.47
N GLU A 95 -14.39 10.34 5.07
CA GLU A 95 -15.55 10.00 5.89
C GLU A 95 -15.92 8.51 5.86
N GLN A 96 -15.38 7.74 4.93
CA GLN A 96 -15.54 6.28 4.90
C GLN A 96 -14.83 5.67 6.12
N SER A 97 -15.52 4.78 6.84
CA SER A 97 -14.94 4.09 7.99
C SER A 97 -13.96 3.03 7.55
N ASN A 98 -12.66 3.29 7.75
CA ASN A 98 -11.60 2.33 7.44
C ASN A 98 -10.40 2.51 8.37
N ALA A 99 -9.70 1.40 8.64
CA ALA A 99 -8.39 1.40 9.28
C ALA A 99 -7.55 0.29 8.67
N PHE A 100 -6.25 0.46 8.62
CA PHE A 100 -5.32 -0.59 8.20
C PHE A 100 -3.94 -0.40 8.80
N ALA A 101 -3.21 -1.51 8.91
CA ALA A 101 -1.78 -1.51 9.19
C ALA A 101 -0.98 -1.74 7.90
N CYS A 102 0.12 -1.03 7.75
CA CYS A 102 1.07 -1.21 6.65
C CYS A 102 2.50 -1.21 7.16
N GLY A 103 3.43 -1.66 6.31
CA GLY A 103 4.84 -1.69 6.63
C GLY A 103 5.48 -3.06 6.40
N ARG A 104 6.81 -3.12 6.52
CA ARG A 104 7.59 -4.32 6.24
C ARG A 104 7.90 -5.19 7.47
N SER A 105 7.76 -4.62 8.66
CA SER A 105 8.06 -5.33 9.91
C SER A 105 7.45 -4.59 11.11
N PRO A 106 7.32 -5.23 12.28
CA PRO A 106 6.80 -4.57 13.47
C PRO A 106 7.55 -3.28 13.88
N LYS A 107 8.86 -3.21 13.63
CA LYS A 107 9.66 -2.01 13.90
C LYS A 107 9.43 -0.88 12.89
N ASN A 108 8.91 -1.22 11.71
CA ASN A 108 8.64 -0.30 10.62
C ASN A 108 7.17 -0.39 10.21
N ALA A 109 6.28 -0.49 11.18
CA ALA A 109 4.85 -0.50 10.97
C ALA A 109 4.25 0.89 11.10
N ALA A 110 3.18 1.11 10.39
CA ALA A 110 2.30 2.25 10.52
C ALA A 110 0.86 1.75 10.64
N VAL A 111 0.04 2.46 11.41
CA VAL A 111 -1.41 2.26 11.49
C VAL A 111 -2.07 3.54 10.97
N ALA A 112 -2.98 3.39 10.03
CA ALA A 112 -3.73 4.48 9.44
C ALA A 112 -5.23 4.29 9.74
N CYS A 113 -5.88 5.36 10.18
CA CYS A 113 -7.32 5.41 10.42
C CYS A 113 -7.93 6.57 9.65
N THR A 114 -9.11 6.39 9.10
CA THR A 114 -9.86 7.49 8.49
C THR A 114 -10.49 8.38 9.57
N GLU A 115 -10.74 9.64 9.22
CA GLU A 115 -11.49 10.54 10.12
C GLU A 115 -12.88 9.97 10.43
N GLY A 116 -13.53 9.33 9.44
CA GLY A 116 -14.83 8.72 9.61
C GLY A 116 -14.86 7.67 10.72
N ILE A 117 -13.90 6.72 10.74
CA ILE A 117 -13.88 5.68 11.78
C ILE A 117 -13.57 6.26 13.17
N ILE A 118 -12.68 7.27 13.25
CA ILE A 118 -12.33 7.93 14.52
C ILE A 118 -13.53 8.68 15.11
N LYS A 119 -14.39 9.26 14.27
CA LYS A 119 -15.60 9.99 14.67
C LYS A 119 -16.71 9.05 15.16
N ILE A 120 -16.93 7.93 14.45
CA ILE A 120 -18.04 7.03 14.67
C ILE A 120 -17.80 6.11 15.88
N LEU A 121 -16.59 5.56 16.03
CA LEU A 121 -16.29 4.58 17.06
C LEU A 121 -16.03 5.24 18.42
N ASN A 122 -16.56 4.64 19.47
CA ASN A 122 -16.14 4.94 20.83
C ASN A 122 -14.72 4.36 21.11
N GLU A 123 -14.19 4.56 22.31
CA GLU A 123 -12.82 4.16 22.65
C GLU A 123 -12.64 2.63 22.62
N GLU A 124 -13.61 1.87 23.14
CA GLU A 124 -13.54 0.41 23.20
C GLU A 124 -13.72 -0.23 21.81
N GLU A 125 -14.60 0.32 20.98
CA GLU A 125 -14.76 -0.12 19.60
C GLU A 125 -13.50 0.16 18.76
N LEU A 126 -12.92 1.35 18.90
CA LEU A 126 -11.66 1.71 18.25
C LEU A 126 -10.53 0.80 18.71
N LYS A 127 -10.50 0.44 19.99
CA LYS A 127 -9.54 -0.53 20.56
C LYS A 127 -9.65 -1.90 19.90
N GLY A 128 -10.87 -2.37 19.64
CA GLY A 128 -11.08 -3.63 18.90
C GLY A 128 -10.50 -3.58 17.49
N VAL A 129 -10.73 -2.50 16.76
CA VAL A 129 -10.18 -2.31 15.41
C VAL A 129 -8.66 -2.23 15.43
N ILE A 130 -8.09 -1.41 16.31
CA ILE A 130 -6.63 -1.27 16.42
C ILE A 130 -5.98 -2.58 16.86
N ALA A 131 -6.61 -3.34 17.77
CA ALA A 131 -6.10 -4.66 18.17
C ALA A 131 -6.07 -5.65 16.99
N HIS A 132 -7.06 -5.59 16.10
CA HIS A 132 -7.08 -6.37 14.88
C HIS A 132 -5.89 -6.03 13.96
N GLU A 133 -5.63 -4.73 13.74
CA GLU A 133 -4.50 -4.28 12.94
C GLU A 133 -3.14 -4.68 13.58
N PHE A 134 -3.05 -4.62 14.91
CA PHE A 134 -1.86 -5.09 15.62
C PHE A 134 -1.63 -6.60 15.50
N ALA A 135 -2.70 -7.40 15.35
CA ALA A 135 -2.58 -8.83 15.06
C ALA A 135 -1.90 -9.06 13.71
N HIS A 136 -2.22 -8.26 12.69
CA HIS A 136 -1.55 -8.27 11.40
C HIS A 136 -0.06 -7.89 11.51
N ILE A 137 0.27 -6.86 12.29
CA ILE A 137 1.67 -6.49 12.57
C ILE A 137 2.42 -7.64 13.24
N LYS A 138 1.82 -8.26 14.26
CA LYS A 138 2.41 -9.37 15.01
C LYS A 138 2.65 -10.61 14.14
N ASN A 139 1.71 -10.91 13.27
CA ASN A 139 1.78 -12.06 12.34
C ASN A 139 2.69 -11.80 11.14
N ARG A 140 3.16 -10.57 10.93
CA ARG A 140 4.01 -10.16 9.80
C ARG A 140 3.36 -10.43 8.44
N ASP A 141 2.04 -10.28 8.34
CA ASP A 141 1.31 -10.35 7.09
C ASP A 141 1.06 -8.96 6.47
N ILE A 142 1.35 -7.88 7.23
CA ILE A 142 1.29 -6.51 6.74
C ILE A 142 2.14 -6.28 5.49
N LEU A 143 3.29 -6.96 5.36
CA LEU A 143 4.13 -6.80 4.17
C LEU A 143 3.42 -7.30 2.91
N ILE A 144 2.80 -8.47 2.97
CA ILE A 144 2.02 -9.02 1.84
C ILE A 144 0.89 -8.09 1.44
N SER A 145 0.10 -7.64 2.42
CA SER A 145 -1.03 -6.75 2.19
C SER A 145 -0.58 -5.41 1.62
N THR A 146 0.53 -4.86 2.14
CA THR A 146 1.10 -3.60 1.69
C THR A 146 1.64 -3.69 0.26
N VAL A 147 2.38 -4.75 -0.08
CA VAL A 147 2.90 -4.99 -1.44
C VAL A 147 1.74 -5.21 -2.42
N ALA A 148 0.76 -6.05 -2.06
CA ALA A 148 -0.40 -6.30 -2.90
C ALA A 148 -1.22 -5.01 -3.14
N GLY A 149 -1.46 -4.21 -2.09
CA GLY A 149 -2.14 -2.91 -2.19
C GLY A 149 -1.39 -1.92 -3.08
N THR A 150 -0.06 -1.87 -2.97
CA THR A 150 0.78 -1.03 -3.83
C THR A 150 0.65 -1.43 -5.30
N ILE A 151 0.76 -2.73 -5.60
CA ILE A 151 0.64 -3.24 -6.98
C ILE A 151 -0.74 -2.94 -7.55
N ALA A 152 -1.81 -3.23 -6.80
CA ALA A 152 -3.17 -2.95 -7.22
C ALA A 152 -3.40 -1.46 -7.49
N GLY A 153 -2.86 -0.59 -6.62
CA GLY A 153 -2.95 0.85 -6.77
C GLY A 153 -2.21 1.37 -8.00
N VAL A 154 -1.00 0.87 -8.26
CA VAL A 154 -0.23 1.24 -9.46
C VAL A 154 -0.98 0.81 -10.73
N ILE A 155 -1.52 -0.41 -10.76
CA ILE A 155 -2.32 -0.90 -11.89
C ILE A 155 -3.55 0.00 -12.11
N SER A 156 -4.28 0.33 -11.04
CA SER A 156 -5.45 1.21 -11.12
C SER A 156 -5.08 2.61 -11.61
N TYR A 157 -3.95 3.16 -11.14
CA TYR A 157 -3.47 4.48 -11.57
C TYR A 157 -3.13 4.48 -13.08
N ILE A 158 -2.40 3.45 -13.55
CA ILE A 158 -2.07 3.30 -14.97
C ILE A 158 -3.34 3.12 -15.80
N GLY A 159 -4.28 2.27 -15.35
CA GLY A 159 -5.57 2.07 -16.03
C GLY A 159 -6.37 3.37 -16.17
N ASN A 160 -6.44 4.17 -15.11
CA ASN A 160 -7.07 5.48 -15.15
C ASN A 160 -6.36 6.43 -16.10
N MET A 161 -5.03 6.45 -16.11
CA MET A 161 -4.25 7.29 -17.03
C MET A 161 -4.50 6.94 -18.51
N PHE A 162 -4.61 5.64 -18.83
CA PHE A 162 -4.98 5.20 -20.19
C PHE A 162 -6.42 5.59 -20.55
N MET A 163 -7.37 5.44 -19.62
CA MET A 163 -8.75 5.90 -19.84
C MET A 163 -8.82 7.41 -20.12
N TRP A 164 -8.12 8.22 -19.32
CA TRP A 164 -8.04 9.67 -19.53
C TRP A 164 -7.39 10.01 -20.88
N SER A 165 -6.30 9.35 -21.25
CA SER A 165 -5.65 9.52 -22.55
C SER A 165 -6.58 9.15 -23.71
N ALA A 166 -7.34 8.07 -23.60
CA ALA A 166 -8.30 7.66 -24.61
C ALA A 166 -9.52 8.61 -24.72
N MET A 167 -9.94 9.22 -23.58
CA MET A 167 -11.08 10.16 -23.59
C MET A 167 -10.70 11.56 -24.05
N PHE A 168 -9.46 12.01 -23.86
CA PHE A 168 -9.03 13.38 -24.14
C PHE A 168 -7.88 13.50 -25.15
N GLY A 169 -7.33 12.37 -25.64
CA GLY A 169 -6.17 12.33 -26.53
C GLY A 169 -6.48 12.33 -28.05
N ASP A 170 -7.74 12.46 -28.47
CA ASP A 170 -8.15 12.22 -29.87
C ASP A 170 -8.47 13.47 -30.68
N ASP A 171 -8.03 14.67 -30.26
CA ASP A 171 -8.40 15.91 -30.98
C ASP A 171 -7.31 16.46 -31.92
N ASP A 172 -6.05 16.00 -31.91
CA ASP A 172 -4.99 16.62 -32.69
C ASP A 172 -4.52 15.84 -33.94
N ASN A 173 -5.07 14.65 -34.25
CA ASN A 173 -4.57 13.84 -35.37
C ASN A 173 -5.61 13.50 -36.48
N ARG A 174 -6.74 14.18 -36.56
CA ARG A 174 -7.72 14.01 -37.69
C ARG A 174 -7.49 14.92 -38.87
N GLY A 175 -6.39 15.68 -38.89
CA GLY A 175 -6.14 16.71 -39.90
C GLY A 175 -5.37 16.32 -41.16
N ASN A 176 -4.85 15.10 -41.33
CA ASN A 176 -3.95 14.85 -42.48
C ASN A 176 -4.03 13.42 -43.08
N ILE A 177 -5.22 12.92 -43.41
CA ILE A 177 -5.34 11.68 -44.21
C ILE A 177 -6.04 11.92 -45.58
N PHE A 178 -6.37 13.14 -45.95
CA PHE A 178 -6.82 13.46 -47.32
C PHE A 178 -6.14 14.75 -47.77
N GLY A 179 -4.92 14.61 -48.27
CA GLY A 179 -4.18 15.60 -49.01
C GLY A 179 -3.21 14.91 -49.93
#